data_094e110a0a54298d9929b1054eb90e8e
#
_entry.id   094e110a0a54298d9929b1054eb90e8e
#
_cell.length_a   1.000
_cell.length_b   1.000
_cell.length_c   1.000
_cell.angle_alpha   90.00
_cell.angle_beta   90.00
_cell.angle_gamma   90.00
#
_symmetry.space_group_name_H-M   'P 1'
#
loop_
_entity.id
_entity.type
_entity.pdbx_description
1 polymer ?
#
loop_
_entity_poly.entity_id
_entity_poly.type
_entity_poly.pdbx_seq_one_letter_code
_entity_poly.pdbx_strand_id
1 'polypeptide(L)'
;MTRRSFKKRIGMMLLVMIVLAAGVFYAPRFLAYSTGCARADAVVVLLGPVFHDRDRYARDLMNRGMADTLLIPAYQKIFTVDRGKLRPAFVRKDPDRLNANQGDEASPYYEDTHLELIEAKRIMRQTGQTTAIFVSSPYHMRRIRIMVGKLFGSSEGHCFLPTPYEKAPVNAWELKASDWKKVGREYVKIAWF
;
A
#
# COMPACT_ATOMS: atom_id res chain seq x y z
N MET A 1 -43.76 30.03 2.09
CA MET A 1 -42.83 29.00 1.66
C MET A 1 -43.63 28.00 0.82
N THR A 2 -43.42 27.95 -0.49
CA THR A 2 -44.34 27.22 -1.40
C THR A 2 -44.09 25.69 -1.31
N ARG A 3 -45.18 24.89 -1.31
CA ARG A 3 -45.22 23.42 -1.25
C ARG A 3 -44.27 22.77 -2.26
N ARG A 4 -43.97 23.44 -3.37
CA ARG A 4 -43.06 23.03 -4.43
C ARG A 4 -41.56 23.11 -4.03
N SER A 5 -41.19 24.13 -3.23
CA SER A 5 -39.84 24.31 -2.67
C SER A 5 -39.53 23.26 -1.60
N PHE A 6 -40.51 22.87 -0.80
CA PHE A 6 -40.39 21.84 0.23
C PHE A 6 -40.15 20.44 -0.40
N LYS A 7 -40.90 20.08 -1.44
CA LYS A 7 -40.71 18.80 -2.16
C LYS A 7 -39.33 18.71 -2.82
N LYS A 8 -38.80 19.82 -3.39
CA LYS A 8 -37.44 19.86 -3.95
C LYS A 8 -36.36 19.62 -2.87
N ARG A 9 -36.50 20.21 -1.71
CA ARG A 9 -35.57 20.02 -0.57
C ARG A 9 -35.56 18.58 -0.08
N ILE A 10 -36.74 17.96 0.06
CA ILE A 10 -36.84 16.54 0.44
C ILE A 10 -36.18 15.65 -0.63
N GLY A 11 -36.45 15.87 -1.91
CA GLY A 11 -35.83 15.12 -3.00
C GLY A 11 -34.31 15.24 -3.00
N MET A 12 -33.79 16.43 -2.75
CA MET A 12 -32.35 16.65 -2.64
C MET A 12 -31.75 15.95 -1.41
N MET A 13 -32.42 15.98 -0.26
CA MET A 13 -31.95 15.25 0.94
C MET A 13 -31.93 13.72 0.70
N LEU A 14 -32.97 13.18 0.07
CA LEU A 14 -33.01 11.76 -0.28
C LEU A 14 -31.87 11.37 -1.25
N LEU A 15 -31.62 12.20 -2.25
CA LEU A 15 -30.50 11.99 -3.19
C LEU A 15 -29.15 11.96 -2.44
N VAL A 16 -28.91 12.92 -1.57
CA VAL A 16 -27.68 12.98 -0.75
C VAL A 16 -27.54 11.74 0.11
N MET A 17 -28.63 11.30 0.77
CA MET A 17 -28.62 10.07 1.58
C MET A 17 -28.30 8.83 0.76
N ILE A 18 -28.85 8.72 -0.45
CA ILE A 18 -28.55 7.60 -1.36
C ILE A 18 -27.07 7.62 -1.77
N VAL A 19 -26.52 8.77 -2.12
CA VAL A 19 -25.11 8.91 -2.49
C VAL A 19 -24.18 8.56 -1.32
N LEU A 20 -24.50 9.02 -0.10
CA LEU A 20 -23.74 8.66 1.10
C LEU A 20 -23.80 7.16 1.39
N ALA A 21 -24.99 6.57 1.32
CA ALA A 21 -25.16 5.13 1.51
C ALA A 21 -24.34 4.34 0.47
N ALA A 22 -24.44 4.71 -0.81
CA ALA A 22 -23.65 4.07 -1.88
C ALA A 22 -22.14 4.22 -1.62
N GLY A 23 -21.68 5.40 -1.16
CA GLY A 23 -20.29 5.64 -0.76
C GLY A 23 -19.83 4.70 0.35
N VAL A 24 -20.63 4.54 1.40
CA VAL A 24 -20.34 3.60 2.50
C VAL A 24 -20.26 2.16 1.99
N PHE A 25 -21.21 1.72 1.17
CA PHE A 25 -21.21 0.37 0.61
C PHE A 25 -20.00 0.09 -0.29
N TYR A 26 -19.52 1.10 -1.01
CA TYR A 26 -18.37 0.96 -1.91
C TYR A 26 -17.02 1.11 -1.22
N ALA A 27 -16.99 1.71 -0.03
CA ALA A 27 -15.77 2.08 0.68
C ALA A 27 -14.76 0.93 0.88
N PRO A 28 -15.14 -0.27 1.35
CA PRO A 28 -14.19 -1.36 1.54
C PRO A 28 -13.59 -1.85 0.22
N ARG A 29 -14.43 -1.94 -0.83
CA ARG A 29 -14.02 -2.37 -2.17
C ARG A 29 -13.06 -1.39 -2.82
N PHE A 30 -13.22 -0.10 -2.59
CA PHE A 30 -12.29 0.93 -3.08
C PHE A 30 -10.90 0.77 -2.47
N LEU A 31 -10.80 0.42 -1.18
CA LEU A 31 -9.52 0.23 -0.49
C LEU A 31 -8.82 -1.06 -0.91
N ALA A 32 -9.56 -2.14 -1.09
CA ALA A 32 -9.03 -3.45 -1.46
C ALA A 32 -8.61 -3.49 -2.94
N TYR A 33 -7.63 -2.64 -3.26
CA TYR A 33 -7.10 -2.47 -4.60
C TYR A 33 -6.08 -3.57 -4.94
N SER A 34 -6.16 -4.10 -6.14
CA SER A 34 -5.14 -5.00 -6.69
C SER A 34 -4.94 -4.77 -8.18
N THR A 35 -3.79 -5.16 -8.70
CA THR A 35 -3.49 -5.12 -10.13
C THR A 35 -3.12 -6.51 -10.63
N GLY A 36 -3.37 -6.77 -11.92
CA GLY A 36 -2.69 -7.85 -12.61
C GLY A 36 -1.19 -7.55 -12.67
N CYS A 37 -0.36 -8.58 -12.58
CA CYS A 37 1.08 -8.45 -12.64
C CYS A 37 1.69 -9.64 -13.39
N ALA A 38 2.57 -9.39 -14.34
CA ALA A 38 3.35 -10.44 -14.97
C ALA A 38 4.63 -10.68 -14.17
N ARG A 39 5.63 -9.83 -14.34
CA ARG A 39 6.92 -9.89 -13.64
C ARG A 39 7.38 -8.46 -13.35
N ALA A 40 8.12 -8.28 -12.28
CA ALA A 40 8.79 -7.03 -11.94
C ALA A 40 10.24 -7.29 -11.51
N ASP A 41 11.03 -6.23 -11.34
CA ASP A 41 12.43 -6.36 -10.90
C ASP A 41 12.50 -6.75 -9.42
N ALA A 42 11.56 -6.24 -8.62
CA ALA A 42 11.54 -6.47 -7.18
C ALA A 42 10.15 -6.74 -6.61
N VAL A 43 10.09 -7.53 -5.53
CA VAL A 43 8.97 -7.58 -4.58
C VAL A 43 9.32 -6.72 -3.38
N VAL A 44 8.48 -5.76 -3.05
CA VAL A 44 8.62 -4.86 -1.90
C VAL A 44 7.59 -5.21 -0.83
N VAL A 45 8.05 -5.65 0.33
CA VAL A 45 7.19 -6.01 1.47
C VAL A 45 7.18 -4.87 2.48
N LEU A 46 5.98 -4.34 2.74
CA LEU A 46 5.78 -3.29 3.73
C LEU A 46 5.39 -3.90 5.08
N LEU A 47 5.90 -3.32 6.17
CA LEU A 47 5.59 -3.76 7.53
C LEU A 47 4.10 -3.57 7.89
N GLY A 48 3.73 -4.19 8.98
CA GLY A 48 2.40 -4.06 9.57
C GLY A 48 2.10 -5.22 10.53
N PRO A 49 0.94 -5.20 11.19
CA PRO A 49 0.59 -6.17 12.24
C PRO A 49 0.65 -7.65 11.81
N VAL A 50 0.39 -7.92 10.53
CA VAL A 50 0.43 -9.28 9.94
C VAL A 50 1.61 -9.44 8.97
N PHE A 51 2.78 -8.95 9.37
CA PHE A 51 3.99 -8.98 8.53
C PHE A 51 4.35 -10.40 8.06
N HIS A 52 4.17 -11.40 8.91
CA HIS A 52 4.46 -12.81 8.57
C HIS A 52 3.69 -13.28 7.32
N ASP A 53 2.42 -12.93 7.21
CA ASP A 53 1.57 -13.30 6.07
C ASP A 53 1.99 -12.59 4.77
N ARG A 54 2.46 -11.34 4.89
CA ARG A 54 3.00 -10.58 3.76
C ARG A 54 4.34 -11.14 3.30
N ASP A 55 5.27 -11.44 4.22
CA ASP A 55 6.57 -12.06 3.92
C ASP A 55 6.38 -13.43 3.27
N ARG A 56 5.45 -14.24 3.81
CA ARG A 56 5.10 -15.54 3.21
C ARG A 56 4.64 -15.39 1.77
N TYR A 57 3.72 -14.47 1.51
CA TYR A 57 3.22 -14.23 0.16
C TYR A 57 4.30 -13.69 -0.78
N ALA A 58 5.15 -12.80 -0.31
CA ALA A 58 6.25 -12.28 -1.10
C ALA A 58 7.23 -13.39 -1.52
N ARG A 59 7.58 -14.30 -0.59
CA ARG A 59 8.41 -15.47 -0.90
C ARG A 59 7.75 -16.41 -1.91
N ASP A 60 6.44 -16.55 -1.84
CA ASP A 60 5.65 -17.32 -2.79
C ASP A 60 5.72 -16.70 -4.20
N LEU A 61 5.63 -15.37 -4.30
CA LEU A 61 5.83 -14.65 -5.57
C LEU A 61 7.25 -14.84 -6.11
N MET A 62 8.27 -14.79 -5.25
CA MET A 62 9.65 -15.06 -5.63
C MET A 62 9.84 -16.49 -6.15
N ASN A 63 9.25 -17.48 -5.47
CA ASN A 63 9.30 -18.89 -5.89
C ASN A 63 8.61 -19.13 -7.23
N ARG A 64 7.62 -18.33 -7.58
CA ARG A 64 6.95 -18.33 -8.90
C ARG A 64 7.73 -17.58 -9.98
N GLY A 65 8.88 -17.02 -9.66
CA GLY A 65 9.70 -16.25 -10.61
C GLY A 65 9.10 -14.90 -10.99
N MET A 66 8.22 -14.32 -10.14
CA MET A 66 7.59 -13.04 -10.39
C MET A 66 8.56 -11.85 -10.22
N ALA A 67 9.67 -12.06 -9.50
CA ALA A 67 10.78 -11.11 -9.39
C ALA A 67 12.06 -11.85 -8.97
N ASP A 68 13.22 -11.18 -9.15
CA ASP A 68 14.52 -11.73 -8.76
C ASP A 68 15.03 -11.14 -7.43
N THR A 69 14.40 -10.09 -6.95
CA THR A 69 14.80 -9.38 -5.71
C THR A 69 13.61 -9.21 -4.76
N LEU A 70 13.86 -9.47 -3.48
CA LEU A 70 12.92 -9.19 -2.39
C LEU A 70 13.48 -8.08 -1.51
N LEU A 71 12.71 -7.01 -1.34
CA LEU A 71 13.05 -5.86 -0.52
C LEU A 71 12.16 -5.80 0.72
N ILE A 72 12.77 -5.62 1.90
CA ILE A 72 12.09 -5.31 3.16
C ILE A 72 12.64 -3.97 3.66
N PRO A 73 12.09 -2.83 3.18
CA PRO A 73 12.69 -1.51 3.36
C PRO A 73 12.88 -1.12 4.83
N ALA A 74 11.91 -1.41 5.68
CA ALA A 74 11.97 -1.09 7.11
C ALA A 74 13.15 -1.73 7.84
N TYR A 75 13.62 -2.88 7.37
CA TYR A 75 14.81 -3.54 7.92
C TYR A 75 16.06 -3.33 7.07
N GLN A 76 15.95 -2.57 5.96
CA GLN A 76 17.03 -2.40 4.98
C GLN A 76 17.59 -3.75 4.47
N LYS A 77 16.72 -4.75 4.40
CA LYS A 77 17.09 -6.11 3.97
C LYS A 77 16.75 -6.29 2.50
N ILE A 78 17.71 -6.86 1.78
CA ILE A 78 17.58 -7.24 0.39
C ILE A 78 17.95 -8.71 0.28
N PHE A 79 17.15 -9.44 -0.47
CA PHE A 79 17.42 -10.82 -0.82
C PHE A 79 17.35 -10.96 -2.33
N THR A 80 18.26 -11.70 -2.91
CA THR A 80 18.27 -12.04 -4.34
C THR A 80 18.14 -13.54 -4.53
N VAL A 81 17.60 -13.95 -5.66
CA VAL A 81 17.55 -15.36 -6.05
C VAL A 81 18.89 -15.74 -6.65
N ASP A 82 19.62 -16.62 -5.98
CA ASP A 82 20.84 -17.25 -6.49
C ASP A 82 20.66 -18.76 -6.51
N ARG A 83 20.74 -19.35 -7.71
CA ARG A 83 20.54 -20.80 -7.96
C ARG A 83 19.24 -21.32 -7.33
N GLY A 84 18.15 -20.58 -7.45
CA GLY A 84 16.83 -20.95 -6.92
C GLY A 84 16.68 -20.79 -5.41
N LYS A 85 17.64 -20.16 -4.71
CA LYS A 85 17.57 -19.88 -3.27
C LYS A 85 17.65 -18.38 -3.00
N LEU A 86 16.83 -17.90 -2.06
CA LEU A 86 16.91 -16.53 -1.57
C LEU A 86 18.15 -16.38 -0.69
N ARG A 87 19.06 -15.50 -1.11
CA ARG A 87 20.27 -15.15 -0.37
C ARG A 87 20.24 -13.69 0.02
N PRO A 88 20.73 -13.33 1.22
CA PRO A 88 20.91 -11.93 1.58
C PRO A 88 21.84 -11.25 0.58
N ALA A 89 21.42 -10.11 0.05
CA ALA A 89 22.24 -9.24 -0.76
C ALA A 89 22.59 -7.98 0.04
N PHE A 90 23.79 -7.46 -0.15
CA PHE A 90 24.22 -6.24 0.52
C PHE A 90 24.02 -5.04 -0.42
N VAL A 91 23.29 -4.02 0.06
CA VAL A 91 23.37 -2.68 -0.54
C VAL A 91 24.58 -1.99 0.06
N ARG A 92 25.39 -1.39 -0.80
CA ARG A 92 26.49 -0.52 -0.36
C ARG A 92 25.90 0.57 0.53
N LYS A 93 26.31 0.61 1.80
CA LYS A 93 25.92 1.70 2.70
C LYS A 93 26.42 3.00 2.07
N ASP A 94 25.48 3.91 1.84
CA ASP A 94 25.80 5.24 1.36
C ASP A 94 26.56 5.98 2.48
N PRO A 95 27.84 6.38 2.27
CA PRO A 95 28.61 7.05 3.30
C PRO A 95 28.00 8.39 3.72
N ASP A 96 27.20 9.01 2.86
CA ASP A 96 26.53 10.28 3.15
C ASP A 96 25.42 10.14 4.21
N ARG A 97 24.93 8.92 4.49
CA ARG A 97 23.94 8.69 5.55
C ARG A 97 24.49 8.77 6.97
N LEU A 98 25.79 8.60 7.16
CA LEU A 98 26.40 8.80 8.48
C LEU A 98 26.34 10.27 8.91
N ASN A 99 26.23 11.19 7.95
CA ASN A 99 26.11 12.63 8.18
C ASN A 99 24.64 13.11 8.16
N ALA A 100 23.73 12.41 7.48
CA ALA A 100 22.30 12.77 7.39
C ALA A 100 21.51 12.45 8.68
N ASN A 101 21.98 11.51 9.51
CA ASN A 101 21.34 11.21 10.80
C ASN A 101 21.54 12.30 11.88
N GLN A 102 22.21 13.41 11.55
CA GLN A 102 22.39 14.53 12.48
C GLN A 102 21.56 15.77 12.12
N GLY A 103 20.77 15.77 11.03
CA GLY A 103 20.08 16.98 10.58
C GLY A 103 18.63 16.87 10.14
N ASP A 104 18.18 15.70 9.71
CA ASP A 104 16.77 15.50 9.40
C ASP A 104 16.08 14.78 10.58
N GLU A 105 15.58 15.55 11.53
CA GLU A 105 14.46 15.11 12.37
C GLU A 105 13.40 14.60 11.40
N ALA A 106 13.21 13.28 11.39
CA ALA A 106 12.10 12.65 10.67
C ALA A 106 10.85 13.41 11.09
N SER A 107 10.30 14.21 10.18
CA SER A 107 9.16 15.06 10.49
C SER A 107 8.13 14.19 11.22
N PRO A 108 7.65 14.58 12.41
CA PRO A 108 6.68 13.80 13.19
C PRO A 108 5.39 13.52 12.43
N TYR A 109 5.26 14.04 11.22
CA TYR A 109 4.14 13.88 10.31
C TYR A 109 4.26 12.75 9.29
N TYR A 110 5.44 12.08 9.18
CA TYR A 110 5.57 10.94 8.25
C TYR A 110 5.16 9.64 8.92
N GLU A 111 4.15 8.99 8.33
CA GLU A 111 3.80 7.62 8.72
C GLU A 111 4.91 6.64 8.32
N ASP A 112 5.06 5.57 9.10
CA ASP A 112 6.04 4.50 8.84
C ASP A 112 6.01 3.98 7.40
N THR A 113 4.82 3.82 6.80
CA THR A 113 4.65 3.40 5.40
C THR A 113 5.27 4.38 4.40
N HIS A 114 5.24 5.68 4.67
CA HIS A 114 5.86 6.69 3.81
C HIS A 114 7.38 6.54 3.81
N LEU A 115 7.99 6.40 4.99
CA LEU A 115 9.43 6.18 5.14
C LEU A 115 9.87 4.87 4.49
N GLU A 116 9.10 3.80 4.64
CA GLU A 116 9.36 2.53 3.96
C GLU A 116 9.36 2.68 2.44
N LEU A 117 8.43 3.44 1.86
CA LEU A 117 8.37 3.67 0.42
C LEU A 117 9.51 4.56 -0.09
N ILE A 118 9.93 5.58 0.68
CA ILE A 118 11.13 6.38 0.37
C ILE A 118 12.36 5.48 0.34
N GLU A 119 12.52 4.61 1.34
CA GLU A 119 13.64 3.68 1.42
C GLU A 119 13.59 2.64 0.29
N ALA A 120 12.40 2.11 -0.03
CA ALA A 120 12.23 1.22 -1.17
C ALA A 120 12.70 1.87 -2.48
N LYS A 121 12.27 3.12 -2.73
CA LYS A 121 12.67 3.89 -3.91
C LYS A 121 14.18 4.10 -3.96
N ARG A 122 14.80 4.42 -2.82
CA ARG A 122 16.25 4.60 -2.71
C ARG A 122 17.00 3.31 -3.08
N ILE A 123 16.60 2.19 -2.48
CA ILE A 123 17.21 0.89 -2.73
C ILE A 123 17.05 0.52 -4.21
N MET A 124 15.85 0.62 -4.76
CA MET A 124 15.57 0.31 -6.17
C MET A 124 16.46 1.13 -7.11
N ARG A 125 16.62 2.44 -6.86
CA ARG A 125 17.51 3.29 -7.66
C ARG A 125 18.96 2.85 -7.57
N GLN A 126 19.46 2.48 -6.40
CA GLN A 126 20.84 2.04 -6.20
C GLN A 126 21.12 0.68 -6.86
N THR A 127 20.10 -0.15 -7.01
CA THR A 127 20.20 -1.48 -7.61
C THR A 127 19.75 -1.52 -9.06
N GLY A 128 19.41 -0.36 -9.66
CA GLY A 128 18.98 -0.27 -11.07
C GLY A 128 17.60 -0.85 -11.36
N GLN A 129 16.76 -1.03 -10.33
CA GLN A 129 15.42 -1.58 -10.45
C GLN A 129 14.41 -0.47 -10.78
N THR A 130 13.51 -0.75 -11.73
CA THR A 130 12.53 0.22 -12.25
C THR A 130 11.10 -0.17 -11.96
N THR A 131 10.83 -1.46 -11.78
CA THR A 131 9.49 -2.01 -11.55
C THR A 131 9.43 -2.78 -10.25
N ALA A 132 8.29 -2.72 -9.56
CA ALA A 132 8.11 -3.41 -8.29
C ALA A 132 6.70 -3.97 -8.10
N ILE A 133 6.62 -5.08 -7.37
CA ILE A 133 5.39 -5.63 -6.82
C ILE A 133 5.34 -5.23 -5.36
N PHE A 134 4.42 -4.35 -4.99
CA PHE A 134 4.17 -3.97 -3.59
C PHE A 134 3.23 -4.95 -2.93
N VAL A 135 3.65 -5.53 -1.81
CA VAL A 135 2.90 -6.50 -1.01
C VAL A 135 2.53 -5.91 0.34
N SER A 136 1.23 -5.91 0.65
CA SER A 136 0.72 -5.42 1.94
C SER A 136 -0.69 -5.99 2.22
N SER A 137 -1.36 -5.51 3.29
CA SER A 137 -2.75 -5.85 3.60
C SER A 137 -3.73 -5.28 2.59
N PRO A 138 -4.86 -5.97 2.31
CA PRO A 138 -5.80 -5.55 1.27
C PRO A 138 -6.30 -4.11 1.40
N TYR A 139 -6.73 -3.66 2.58
CA TYR A 139 -7.25 -2.29 2.77
C TYR A 139 -6.17 -1.20 2.69
N HIS A 140 -4.89 -1.55 2.83
CA HIS A 140 -3.77 -0.61 2.68
C HIS A 140 -3.41 -0.32 1.21
N MET A 141 -3.80 -1.19 0.27
CA MET A 141 -3.33 -1.15 -1.12
C MET A 141 -3.65 0.14 -1.85
N ARG A 142 -4.86 0.69 -1.66
CA ARG A 142 -5.22 1.97 -2.30
C ARG A 142 -4.32 3.11 -1.83
N ARG A 143 -4.04 3.18 -0.54
CA ARG A 143 -3.16 4.19 0.03
C ARG A 143 -1.73 4.04 -0.49
N ILE A 144 -1.20 2.80 -0.51
CA ILE A 144 0.14 2.51 -1.05
C ILE A 144 0.23 2.95 -2.51
N ARG A 145 -0.77 2.64 -3.34
CA ARG A 145 -0.79 3.09 -4.74
C ARG A 145 -0.71 4.60 -4.87
N ILE A 146 -1.48 5.34 -4.07
CA ILE A 146 -1.47 6.81 -4.09
C ILE A 146 -0.08 7.32 -3.68
N MET A 147 0.49 6.78 -2.62
CA MET A 147 1.83 7.14 -2.14
C MET A 147 2.92 6.83 -3.18
N VAL A 148 2.87 5.65 -3.80
CA VAL A 148 3.81 5.27 -4.87
C VAL A 148 3.68 6.24 -6.05
N GLY A 149 2.47 6.57 -6.48
CA GLY A 149 2.26 7.54 -7.55
C GLY A 149 2.91 8.89 -7.25
N LYS A 150 2.78 9.40 -6.03
CA LYS A 150 3.40 10.67 -5.62
C LYS A 150 4.92 10.56 -5.47
N LEU A 151 5.41 9.50 -4.82
CA LEU A 151 6.84 9.34 -4.53
C LEU A 151 7.66 8.94 -5.75
N PHE A 152 7.15 8.03 -6.59
CA PHE A 152 7.88 7.50 -7.74
C PHE A 152 7.63 8.32 -9.02
N GLY A 153 6.68 9.27 -8.98
CA GLY A 153 6.28 10.09 -10.11
C GLY A 153 5.19 9.42 -10.98
N SER A 154 5.03 8.11 -10.88
CA SER A 154 3.94 7.33 -11.47
C SER A 154 3.70 6.06 -10.66
N SER A 155 2.48 5.56 -10.66
CA SER A 155 2.18 4.19 -10.22
C SER A 155 2.15 3.19 -11.38
N GLU A 156 2.32 3.65 -12.62
CA GLU A 156 2.41 2.81 -13.80
C GLU A 156 3.72 2.02 -13.80
N GLY A 157 3.68 0.79 -14.29
CA GLY A 157 4.82 -0.14 -14.23
C GLY A 157 5.01 -0.81 -12.88
N HIS A 158 4.25 -0.42 -11.85
CA HIS A 158 4.25 -1.07 -10.54
C HIS A 158 2.98 -1.90 -10.33
N CYS A 159 3.13 -3.00 -9.62
CA CYS A 159 2.03 -3.90 -9.27
C CYS A 159 1.70 -3.78 -7.78
N PHE A 160 0.42 -3.98 -7.46
CA PHE A 160 -0.10 -3.88 -6.10
C PHE A 160 -0.85 -5.18 -5.79
N LEU A 161 -0.23 -6.07 -5.02
CA LEU A 161 -0.75 -7.39 -4.71
C LEU A 161 -1.01 -7.52 -3.21
N PRO A 162 -2.29 -7.48 -2.79
CA PRO A 162 -2.64 -7.73 -1.40
C PRO A 162 -2.33 -9.17 -1.02
N THR A 163 -1.85 -9.40 0.21
CA THR A 163 -1.67 -10.77 0.71
C THR A 163 -3.01 -11.51 0.76
N PRO A 164 -3.08 -12.73 0.20
CA PRO A 164 -4.31 -13.54 0.24
C PRO A 164 -4.55 -14.18 1.62
N TYR A 165 -3.55 -14.14 2.50
CA TYR A 165 -3.61 -14.76 3.83
C TYR A 165 -4.32 -13.88 4.87
N GLU A 166 -4.58 -12.60 4.57
CA GLU A 166 -5.35 -11.71 5.42
C GLU A 166 -6.78 -11.56 4.88
N LYS A 167 -7.77 -11.93 5.70
CA LYS A 167 -9.18 -11.75 5.35
C LYS A 167 -9.55 -10.27 5.40
N ALA A 168 -10.05 -9.76 4.28
CA ALA A 168 -10.55 -8.39 4.15
C ALA A 168 -11.84 -8.40 3.33
N PRO A 169 -13.01 -8.54 3.96
CA PRO A 169 -14.29 -8.52 3.27
C PRO A 169 -14.46 -7.20 2.49
N VAL A 170 -14.91 -7.30 1.24
CA VAL A 170 -15.14 -6.14 0.36
C VAL A 170 -16.61 -5.72 0.28
N ASN A 171 -17.51 -6.59 0.71
CA ASN A 171 -18.93 -6.29 0.76
C ASN A 171 -19.29 -5.71 2.13
N ALA A 172 -19.95 -4.56 2.15
CA ALA A 172 -20.25 -3.82 3.38
C ALA A 172 -20.99 -4.65 4.45
N TRP A 173 -21.85 -5.57 4.04
CA TRP A 173 -22.64 -6.45 4.94
C TRP A 173 -21.81 -7.59 5.56
N GLU A 174 -20.63 -7.88 5.05
CA GLU A 174 -19.73 -8.91 5.60
C GLU A 174 -18.77 -8.32 6.66
N LEU A 175 -18.66 -6.99 6.72
CA LEU A 175 -17.73 -6.30 7.61
C LEU A 175 -18.24 -6.35 9.06
N LYS A 176 -17.33 -6.75 9.96
CA LYS A 176 -17.49 -6.58 11.40
C LYS A 176 -17.12 -5.16 11.81
N ALA A 177 -17.49 -4.77 13.03
CA ALA A 177 -17.15 -3.45 13.57
C ALA A 177 -15.62 -3.18 13.55
N SER A 178 -14.80 -4.22 13.78
CA SER A 178 -13.34 -4.14 13.66
C SER A 178 -12.86 -3.81 12.23
N ASP A 179 -13.54 -4.32 11.21
CA ASP A 179 -13.19 -4.09 9.82
C ASP A 179 -13.59 -2.68 9.41
N TRP A 180 -14.76 -2.20 9.83
CA TRP A 180 -15.19 -0.81 9.64
C TRP A 180 -14.22 0.18 10.28
N LYS A 181 -13.68 -0.14 11.47
CA LYS A 181 -12.65 0.67 12.13
C LYS A 181 -11.37 0.73 11.29
N LYS A 182 -10.94 -0.39 10.67
CA LYS A 182 -9.80 -0.44 9.75
C LYS A 182 -10.07 0.41 8.51
N VAL A 183 -11.21 0.22 7.85
CA VAL A 183 -11.63 0.99 6.67
C VAL A 183 -11.63 2.48 6.96
N GLY A 184 -12.29 2.93 8.02
CA GLY A 184 -12.35 4.35 8.41
C GLY A 184 -10.96 4.94 8.65
N ARG A 185 -10.07 4.20 9.33
CA ARG A 185 -8.69 4.63 9.58
C ARG A 185 -7.91 4.83 8.28
N GLU A 186 -8.07 3.96 7.28
CA GLU A 186 -7.38 4.11 6.00
C GLU A 186 -7.88 5.33 5.22
N TYR A 187 -9.17 5.65 5.27
CA TYR A 187 -9.68 6.87 4.64
C TYR A 187 -9.13 8.13 5.30
N VAL A 188 -9.07 8.17 6.64
CA VAL A 188 -8.44 9.28 7.36
C VAL A 188 -6.99 9.46 6.93
N LYS A 189 -6.24 8.36 6.82
CA LYS A 189 -4.84 8.40 6.39
C LYS A 189 -4.66 8.83 4.94
N ILE A 190 -5.57 8.42 4.03
CA ILE A 190 -5.56 8.88 2.64
C ILE A 190 -5.86 10.38 2.55
N ALA A 191 -6.80 10.88 3.34
CA ALA A 191 -7.17 12.29 3.36
C ALA A 191 -6.07 13.19 3.95
N TRP A 192 -5.28 12.64 4.88
CA TRP A 192 -4.17 13.35 5.52
C TRP A 192 -2.93 13.45 4.61
N PHE A 193 -2.71 12.48 3.74
CA PHE A 193 -1.55 12.38 2.83
C PHE A 193 -1.74 13.19 1.55
#